data_2d250f066efeac81ed2bde41a10e89c0
#
_entry.id   2d250f066efeac81ed2bde41a10e89c0
#
_cell.length_a   1.000
_cell.length_b   1.000
_cell.length_c   1.000
_cell.angle_alpha   90.00
_cell.angle_beta   90.00
_cell.angle_gamma   90.00
#
_symmetry.space_group_name_H-M   'P 1'
#
loop_
_entity.id
_entity.type
_entity.pdbx_description
1 polymer ?
#
loop_
_entity_poly.entity_id
_entity_poly.type
_entity_poly.pdbx_seq_one_letter_code
_entity_poly.pdbx_strand_id
1 'polypeptide(L)'
;SQSIVTPEIDGAIRPFALFGHYKDEEGLQHVYAIPERLETFVETVNNYIALQRKPNSEKRVAIYYYKGPGQNALTAGGMEVVPSLYNLLQRMKREGYKVDGLPTSSKELEQMIQSQGAVFGSYAEGAFDRFMETGKPELITKEQYEGWIKKSIRPEMYAEVIAANGEFPGAYMTTSDGRLGVARLQFGNVVLLPQNAAGSGDNA
;
A
#
# COMPACT_ATOMS: atom_id res chain seq x y z
N SER A 1 26.95 6.43 2.39
CA SER A 1 26.48 6.34 3.79
C SER A 1 26.48 7.68 4.51
N GLN A 2 27.53 8.51 4.40
CA GLN A 2 27.58 9.84 5.06
C GLN A 2 26.43 10.77 4.63
N SER A 3 26.03 10.75 3.38
CA SER A 3 24.93 11.57 2.86
C SER A 3 23.54 11.17 3.35
N ILE A 4 23.40 10.02 3.99
CA ILE A 4 22.13 9.50 4.51
C ILE A 4 22.17 9.38 6.03
N VAL A 5 23.14 8.63 6.55
CA VAL A 5 23.19 8.29 7.98
C VAL A 5 23.46 9.51 8.86
N THR A 6 24.40 10.36 8.47
CA THR A 6 24.73 11.56 9.26
C THR A 6 23.54 12.53 9.33
N PRO A 7 22.88 12.91 8.20
CA PRO A 7 21.66 13.71 8.27
C PRO A 7 20.51 13.06 9.07
N GLU A 8 20.35 11.73 9.00
CA GLU A 8 19.32 11.05 9.79
C GLU A 8 19.56 11.17 11.31
N ILE A 9 20.81 11.11 11.76
CA ILE A 9 21.17 11.33 13.17
C ILE A 9 20.75 12.74 13.62
N ASP A 10 20.85 13.73 12.72
CA ASP A 10 20.46 15.13 12.97
C ASP A 10 18.94 15.37 12.73
N GLY A 11 18.18 14.32 12.55
CA GLY A 11 16.71 14.39 12.39
C GLY A 11 16.21 14.60 10.96
N ALA A 12 17.08 14.50 9.95
CA ALA A 12 16.63 14.52 8.58
C ALA A 12 15.89 13.23 8.22
N ILE A 13 14.83 13.37 7.43
CA ILE A 13 14.03 12.25 6.96
C ILE A 13 14.02 12.21 5.45
N ARG A 14 13.99 11.00 4.88
CA ARG A 14 13.78 10.75 3.46
C ARG A 14 14.79 11.45 2.53
N PRO A 15 15.97 10.88 2.34
CA PRO A 15 16.96 11.41 1.40
C PRO A 15 16.43 11.38 -0.04
N PHE A 16 16.79 12.39 -0.83
CA PHE A 16 16.38 12.55 -2.22
C PHE A 16 17.57 12.84 -3.11
N ALA A 17 17.74 12.07 -4.18
CA ALA A 17 18.72 12.36 -5.22
C ALA A 17 18.10 13.34 -6.22
N LEU A 18 18.49 14.62 -6.13
CA LEU A 18 17.94 15.71 -6.98
C LEU A 18 18.86 16.10 -8.11
N PHE A 19 20.16 15.89 -7.95
CA PHE A 19 21.17 16.36 -8.87
C PHE A 19 21.95 15.20 -9.46
N GLY A 20 22.33 15.35 -10.71
CA GLY A 20 23.23 14.45 -11.40
C GLY A 20 24.44 15.20 -11.96
N HIS A 21 25.44 14.44 -12.35
CA HIS A 21 26.62 14.97 -13.06
C HIS A 21 26.63 14.43 -14.48
N TYR A 22 26.95 15.27 -15.43
CA TYR A 22 27.25 14.83 -16.79
C TYR A 22 28.54 15.51 -17.28
N LYS A 23 29.21 14.89 -18.22
CA LYS A 23 30.32 15.48 -18.94
C LYS A 23 29.84 15.96 -20.31
N ASP A 24 30.20 17.16 -20.68
CA ASP A 24 29.98 17.67 -22.02
C ASP A 24 30.95 17.05 -23.05
N GLU A 25 30.85 17.47 -24.30
CA GLU A 25 31.73 17.01 -25.39
C GLU A 25 33.19 17.39 -25.18
N GLU A 26 33.47 18.43 -24.41
CA GLU A 26 34.81 18.92 -24.06
C GLU A 26 35.36 18.19 -22.81
N GLY A 27 34.55 17.31 -22.18
CA GLY A 27 34.94 16.55 -21.00
C GLY A 27 34.78 17.30 -19.67
N LEU A 28 34.22 18.50 -19.68
CA LEU A 28 33.94 19.28 -18.49
C LEU A 28 32.73 18.71 -17.74
N GLN A 29 32.86 18.67 -16.42
CA GLN A 29 31.82 18.10 -15.57
C GLN A 29 30.82 19.19 -15.13
N HIS A 30 29.56 18.97 -15.44
CA HIS A 30 28.44 19.83 -15.07
C HIS A 30 27.54 19.16 -14.06
N VAL A 31 26.93 19.98 -13.19
CA VAL A 31 25.86 19.56 -12.27
C VAL A 31 24.54 20.04 -12.84
N TYR A 32 23.57 19.18 -12.87
CA TYR A 32 22.21 19.53 -13.32
C TYR A 32 21.15 18.98 -12.36
N ALA A 33 20.04 19.68 -12.23
CA ALA A 33 18.87 19.18 -11.55
C ALA A 33 18.14 18.18 -12.46
N ILE A 34 17.76 17.04 -11.92
CA ILE A 34 16.97 16.03 -12.65
C ILE A 34 15.51 16.46 -12.56
N PRO A 35 14.86 16.90 -13.68
CA PRO A 35 13.54 17.55 -13.63
C PRO A 35 12.47 16.71 -12.94
N GLU A 36 12.35 15.44 -13.30
CA GLU A 36 11.34 14.53 -12.75
C GLU A 36 11.55 14.27 -11.25
N ARG A 37 12.83 14.29 -10.81
CA ARG A 37 13.16 14.15 -9.39
C ARG A 37 12.84 15.40 -8.61
N LEU A 38 13.09 16.57 -9.19
CA LEU A 38 12.76 17.86 -8.58
C LEU A 38 11.25 18.00 -8.42
N GLU A 39 10.46 17.65 -9.43
CA GLU A 39 9.01 17.66 -9.39
C GLU A 39 8.47 16.74 -8.26
N THR A 40 8.93 15.50 -8.23
CA THR A 40 8.58 14.55 -7.16
C THR A 40 8.99 15.05 -5.77
N PHE A 41 10.12 15.72 -5.65
CA PHE A 41 10.57 16.32 -4.39
C PHE A 41 9.64 17.43 -3.93
N VAL A 42 9.27 18.34 -4.81
CA VAL A 42 8.34 19.44 -4.52
C VAL A 42 6.99 18.89 -4.06
N GLU A 43 6.45 17.91 -4.76
CA GLU A 43 5.20 17.23 -4.35
C GLU A 43 5.34 16.57 -2.97
N THR A 44 6.47 15.92 -2.70
CA THR A 44 6.75 15.29 -1.41
C THR A 44 6.76 16.31 -0.28
N VAL A 45 7.46 17.44 -0.47
CA VAL A 45 7.49 18.52 0.53
C VAL A 45 6.10 19.09 0.77
N ASN A 46 5.34 19.35 -0.28
CA ASN A 46 3.96 19.83 -0.17
C ASN A 46 3.06 18.83 0.59
N ASN A 47 3.25 17.54 0.37
CA ASN A 47 2.51 16.49 1.09
C ASN A 47 2.87 16.45 2.58
N TYR A 48 4.15 16.63 2.97
CA TYR A 48 4.55 16.76 4.37
C TYR A 48 3.93 18.00 5.02
N ILE A 49 3.95 19.14 4.34
CA ILE A 49 3.30 20.38 4.82
C ILE A 49 1.79 20.17 5.00
N ALA A 50 1.14 19.55 4.01
CA ALA A 50 -0.28 19.23 4.09
C ALA A 50 -0.60 18.27 5.25
N LEU A 51 0.24 17.26 5.49
CA LEU A 51 0.09 16.33 6.60
C LEU A 51 0.16 17.03 7.96
N GLN A 52 1.03 18.04 8.12
CA GLN A 52 1.15 18.82 9.35
C GLN A 52 -0.03 19.78 9.56
N ARG A 53 -0.51 20.41 8.48
CA ARG A 53 -1.58 21.43 8.55
C ARG A 53 -2.98 20.86 8.59
N LYS A 54 -3.18 19.67 8.01
CA LYS A 54 -4.48 19.03 7.90
C LYS A 54 -4.98 18.56 9.28
N PRO A 55 -6.22 18.85 9.69
CA PRO A 55 -6.78 18.28 10.89
C PRO A 55 -6.87 16.76 10.79
N ASN A 56 -6.81 16.06 11.91
CA ASN A 56 -6.83 14.61 11.93
C ASN A 56 -8.08 14.00 11.26
N SER A 57 -9.22 14.67 11.37
CA SER A 57 -10.48 14.26 10.76
C SER A 57 -10.47 14.19 9.23
N GLU A 58 -9.56 14.93 8.58
CA GLU A 58 -9.40 14.93 7.12
C GLU A 58 -8.28 14.04 6.62
N LYS A 59 -7.44 13.53 7.52
CA LYS A 59 -6.35 12.62 7.15
C LYS A 59 -6.90 11.27 6.74
N ARG A 60 -6.32 10.70 5.68
CA ARG A 60 -6.57 9.33 5.24
C ARG A 60 -5.37 8.47 5.60
N VAL A 61 -5.62 7.33 6.21
CA VAL A 61 -4.56 6.44 6.72
C VAL A 61 -4.77 5.03 6.20
N ALA A 62 -3.73 4.47 5.61
CA ALA A 62 -3.68 3.07 5.25
C ALA A 62 -2.74 2.33 6.19
N ILE A 63 -3.21 1.26 6.80
CA ILE A 63 -2.43 0.41 7.69
C ILE A 63 -2.34 -0.96 7.03
N TYR A 64 -1.12 -1.35 6.68
CA TYR A 64 -0.84 -2.69 6.17
C TYR A 64 -0.52 -3.63 7.32
N TYR A 65 -1.13 -4.82 7.30
CA TYR A 65 -0.80 -5.90 8.21
C TYR A 65 -0.34 -7.14 7.43
N TYR A 66 0.60 -7.85 8.00
CA TYR A 66 1.08 -9.10 7.40
C TYR A 66 0.19 -10.26 7.84
N LYS A 67 -0.24 -11.04 6.86
CA LYS A 67 -0.93 -12.31 7.06
C LYS A 67 -0.30 -13.30 6.09
N GLY A 68 0.41 -14.29 6.61
CA GLY A 68 1.02 -15.32 5.77
C GLY A 68 -0.01 -16.10 4.95
N PRO A 69 0.37 -16.60 3.78
CA PRO A 69 -0.50 -17.44 2.97
C PRO A 69 -0.96 -18.67 3.78
N GLY A 70 -2.27 -18.94 3.78
CA GLY A 70 -2.84 -20.08 4.51
C GLY A 70 -2.80 -19.99 6.03
N GLN A 71 -2.31 -18.90 6.61
CA GLN A 71 -2.30 -18.69 8.05
C GLN A 71 -3.54 -17.93 8.52
N ASN A 72 -4.16 -18.41 9.58
CA ASN A 72 -5.27 -17.71 10.23
C ASN A 72 -4.79 -16.68 11.27
N ALA A 73 -3.56 -16.80 11.75
CA ALA A 73 -2.99 -15.89 12.73
C ALA A 73 -2.17 -14.78 12.08
N LEU A 74 -2.33 -13.56 12.57
CA LEU A 74 -1.45 -12.45 12.23
C LEU A 74 -0.20 -12.53 13.09
N THR A 75 0.97 -12.42 12.46
CA THR A 75 2.26 -12.50 13.16
C THR A 75 3.07 -11.23 12.95
N ALA A 76 3.67 -10.72 14.01
CA ALA A 76 4.59 -9.60 13.95
C ALA A 76 5.55 -9.64 15.14
N GLY A 77 6.67 -10.34 15.01
CA GLY A 77 7.79 -10.27 15.94
C GLY A 77 7.44 -10.40 17.45
N GLY A 78 6.51 -11.28 17.82
CA GLY A 78 6.03 -11.44 19.19
C GLY A 78 4.95 -10.43 19.63
N MET A 79 4.46 -9.60 18.72
CA MET A 79 3.37 -8.66 18.99
C MET A 79 2.00 -9.34 18.81
N GLU A 80 1.07 -9.04 19.71
CA GLU A 80 -0.35 -9.36 19.51
C GLU A 80 -0.96 -8.35 18.53
N VAL A 81 -0.99 -8.72 17.25
CA VAL A 81 -1.30 -7.79 16.15
C VAL A 81 -2.73 -7.25 16.25
N VAL A 82 -3.73 -8.10 16.44
CA VAL A 82 -5.13 -7.67 16.45
C VAL A 82 -5.46 -6.78 17.64
N PRO A 83 -5.10 -7.11 18.88
CA PRO A 83 -5.25 -6.20 20.01
C PRO A 83 -4.51 -4.88 19.81
N SER A 84 -3.31 -4.90 19.24
CA SER A 84 -2.53 -3.70 18.94
C SER A 84 -3.22 -2.81 17.91
N LEU A 85 -3.72 -3.38 16.81
CA LEU A 85 -4.49 -2.66 15.80
C LEU A 85 -5.77 -2.05 16.39
N TYR A 86 -6.49 -2.82 17.20
CA TYR A 86 -7.70 -2.34 17.86
C TYR A 86 -7.42 -1.14 18.77
N ASN A 87 -6.38 -1.23 19.61
CA ASN A 87 -5.95 -0.14 20.48
C ASN A 87 -5.51 1.09 19.68
N LEU A 88 -4.78 0.89 18.58
CA LEU A 88 -4.37 1.96 17.68
C LEU A 88 -5.58 2.67 17.07
N LEU A 89 -6.55 1.93 16.52
CA LEU A 89 -7.76 2.50 15.95
C LEU A 89 -8.59 3.28 16.99
N GLN A 90 -8.70 2.76 18.20
CA GLN A 90 -9.34 3.46 19.31
C GLN A 90 -8.60 4.75 19.67
N ARG A 91 -7.26 4.71 19.71
CA ARG A 91 -6.46 5.90 19.97
C ARG A 91 -6.61 6.93 18.86
N MET A 92 -6.57 6.51 17.59
CA MET A 92 -6.80 7.40 16.46
C MET A 92 -8.16 8.10 16.54
N LYS A 93 -9.22 7.36 16.89
CA LYS A 93 -10.56 7.94 17.10
C LYS A 93 -10.54 9.02 18.19
N ARG A 94 -9.87 8.76 19.30
CA ARG A 94 -9.72 9.74 20.40
C ARG A 94 -8.91 10.98 20.01
N GLU A 95 -7.94 10.82 19.12
CA GLU A 95 -7.13 11.91 18.55
C GLU A 95 -7.83 12.66 17.39
N GLY A 96 -9.11 12.38 17.16
CA GLY A 96 -9.93 13.08 16.18
C GLY A 96 -9.80 12.61 14.74
N TYR A 97 -9.19 11.45 14.48
CA TYR A 97 -9.28 10.83 13.17
C TYR A 97 -10.69 10.30 12.93
N LYS A 98 -11.14 10.38 11.68
CA LYS A 98 -12.43 9.81 11.30
C LYS A 98 -12.33 8.30 11.22
N VAL A 99 -12.71 7.63 12.32
CA VAL A 99 -12.74 6.18 12.46
C VAL A 99 -14.19 5.76 12.73
N ASP A 100 -14.89 5.37 11.67
CA ASP A 100 -16.31 5.00 11.73
C ASP A 100 -16.45 3.47 11.70
N GLY A 101 -17.48 2.94 12.36
CA GLY A 101 -17.79 1.51 12.33
C GLY A 101 -16.76 0.62 13.04
N LEU A 102 -16.00 1.18 13.97
CA LEU A 102 -15.06 0.40 14.78
C LEU A 102 -15.80 -0.64 15.61
N PRO A 103 -15.38 -1.92 15.59
CA PRO A 103 -15.99 -2.96 16.40
C PRO A 103 -15.85 -2.69 17.90
N THR A 104 -16.64 -3.37 18.70
CA THR A 104 -16.70 -3.15 20.17
C THR A 104 -15.56 -3.83 20.91
N SER A 105 -14.87 -4.78 20.28
CA SER A 105 -13.78 -5.55 20.87
C SER A 105 -12.72 -5.95 19.84
N SER A 106 -11.52 -6.27 20.32
CA SER A 106 -10.44 -6.82 19.49
C SER A 106 -10.83 -8.17 18.87
N LYS A 107 -11.63 -8.97 19.59
CA LYS A 107 -12.15 -10.26 19.06
C LYS A 107 -13.09 -10.07 17.87
N GLU A 108 -13.92 -9.08 17.91
CA GLU A 108 -14.80 -8.73 16.77
C GLU A 108 -13.97 -8.22 15.59
N LEU A 109 -12.94 -7.39 15.84
CA LEU A 109 -11.98 -6.97 14.80
C LEU A 109 -11.27 -8.17 14.18
N GLU A 110 -10.87 -9.16 14.99
CA GLU A 110 -10.27 -10.40 14.51
C GLU A 110 -11.19 -11.15 13.55
N GLN A 111 -12.46 -11.32 13.92
CA GLN A 111 -13.46 -11.95 13.07
C GLN A 111 -13.66 -11.20 11.74
N MET A 112 -13.67 -9.88 11.79
CA MET A 112 -13.74 -9.05 10.57
C MET A 112 -12.50 -9.25 9.67
N ILE A 113 -11.30 -9.28 10.25
CA ILE A 113 -10.06 -9.53 9.51
C ILE A 113 -10.06 -10.93 8.89
N GLN A 114 -10.53 -11.94 9.62
CA GLN A 114 -10.61 -13.32 9.11
C GLN A 114 -11.59 -13.45 7.95
N SER A 115 -12.72 -12.79 8.02
CA SER A 115 -13.78 -12.89 7.00
C SER A 115 -13.55 -11.99 5.78
N GLN A 116 -12.93 -10.82 5.95
CA GLN A 116 -12.84 -9.79 4.91
C GLN A 116 -11.40 -9.43 4.52
N GLY A 117 -10.42 -9.79 5.32
CA GLY A 117 -9.02 -9.46 5.14
C GLY A 117 -8.16 -10.65 4.66
N ALA A 118 -8.74 -11.58 3.91
CA ALA A 118 -8.01 -12.75 3.42
C ALA A 118 -6.91 -12.35 2.42
N VAL A 119 -5.73 -12.96 2.55
CA VAL A 119 -4.68 -12.88 1.56
C VAL A 119 -4.88 -14.02 0.56
N PHE A 120 -4.95 -13.67 -0.71
CA PHE A 120 -5.15 -14.63 -1.79
C PHE A 120 -3.81 -14.93 -2.46
N GLY A 121 -3.47 -16.19 -2.51
CA GLY A 121 -2.34 -16.71 -3.27
C GLY A 121 -2.76 -17.99 -3.99
N SER A 122 -1.91 -18.49 -4.84
CA SER A 122 -2.14 -19.72 -5.62
C SER A 122 -2.40 -20.98 -4.78
N TYR A 123 -2.20 -20.90 -3.47
CA TYR A 123 -2.37 -22.02 -2.53
C TYR A 123 -3.78 -22.16 -1.92
N ALA A 124 -4.69 -21.24 -2.23
CA ALA A 124 -6.01 -21.23 -1.61
C ALA A 124 -7.13 -21.32 -2.66
N GLU A 125 -7.17 -22.44 -3.38
CA GLU A 125 -8.21 -22.71 -4.36
C GLU A 125 -9.62 -22.52 -3.75
N GLY A 126 -10.49 -21.78 -4.43
CA GLY A 126 -11.84 -21.44 -3.97
C GLY A 126 -11.91 -20.46 -2.79
N ALA A 127 -10.79 -19.98 -2.25
CA ALA A 127 -10.81 -18.98 -1.17
C ALA A 127 -11.29 -17.62 -1.66
N PHE A 128 -10.93 -17.26 -2.89
CA PHE A 128 -11.37 -16.02 -3.51
C PHE A 128 -12.87 -16.00 -3.75
N ASP A 129 -13.45 -17.09 -4.26
CA ASP A 129 -14.89 -17.19 -4.50
C ASP A 129 -15.68 -17.06 -3.21
N ARG A 130 -15.25 -17.76 -2.14
CA ARG A 130 -15.84 -17.60 -0.81
C ARG A 130 -15.74 -16.18 -0.27
N PHE A 131 -14.62 -15.52 -0.50
CA PHE A 131 -14.45 -14.13 -0.11
C PHE A 131 -15.38 -13.20 -0.90
N MET A 132 -15.57 -13.44 -2.18
CA MET A 132 -16.51 -12.68 -3.01
C MET A 132 -17.97 -12.84 -2.53
N GLU A 133 -18.34 -14.02 -2.03
CA GLU A 133 -19.67 -14.27 -1.51
C GLU A 133 -19.90 -13.67 -0.12
N THR A 134 -18.93 -13.75 0.76
CA THR A 134 -19.09 -13.42 2.19
C THR A 134 -18.42 -12.12 2.63
N GLY A 135 -17.40 -11.69 1.90
CA GLY A 135 -16.66 -10.46 2.16
C GLY A 135 -17.32 -9.21 1.56
N LYS A 136 -16.65 -8.08 1.73
CA LYS A 136 -17.02 -6.81 1.10
C LYS A 136 -15.80 -6.29 0.32
N PRO A 137 -15.44 -6.93 -0.80
CA PRO A 137 -14.28 -6.55 -1.56
C PRO A 137 -14.43 -5.15 -2.13
N GLU A 138 -13.32 -4.46 -2.31
CA GLU A 138 -13.24 -3.35 -3.25
C GLU A 138 -13.11 -3.92 -4.65
N LEU A 139 -14.00 -3.51 -5.54
CA LEU A 139 -13.99 -3.93 -6.94
C LEU A 139 -13.37 -2.83 -7.80
N ILE A 140 -12.25 -3.14 -8.43
CA ILE A 140 -11.48 -2.20 -9.24
C ILE A 140 -11.73 -2.49 -10.71
N THR A 141 -12.16 -1.47 -11.45
CA THR A 141 -12.36 -1.56 -12.90
C THR A 141 -11.03 -1.37 -13.66
N LYS A 142 -11.02 -1.76 -14.95
CA LYS A 142 -9.87 -1.55 -15.83
C LYS A 142 -9.50 -0.07 -15.92
N GLU A 143 -10.46 0.81 -16.07
CA GLU A 143 -10.25 2.25 -16.20
C GLU A 143 -9.61 2.86 -14.93
N GLN A 144 -10.07 2.43 -13.74
CA GLN A 144 -9.48 2.85 -12.48
C GLN A 144 -8.05 2.38 -12.35
N TYR A 145 -7.80 1.11 -12.63
CA TYR A 145 -6.48 0.50 -12.56
C TYR A 145 -5.50 1.17 -13.52
N GLU A 146 -5.86 1.29 -14.79
CA GLU A 146 -5.02 1.93 -15.81
C GLU A 146 -4.77 3.41 -15.50
N GLY A 147 -5.75 4.11 -14.93
CA GLY A 147 -5.60 5.50 -14.50
C GLY A 147 -4.55 5.66 -13.38
N TRP A 148 -4.40 4.68 -12.50
CA TRP A 148 -3.35 4.66 -11.48
C TRP A 148 -2.00 4.25 -12.05
N ILE A 149 -1.96 3.22 -12.88
CA ILE A 149 -0.73 2.69 -13.49
C ILE A 149 -0.03 3.76 -14.33
N LYS A 150 -0.77 4.49 -15.17
CA LYS A 150 -0.21 5.59 -15.99
C LYS A 150 0.51 6.67 -15.17
N LYS A 151 0.14 6.85 -13.90
CA LYS A 151 0.78 7.81 -13.00
C LYS A 151 1.95 7.23 -12.20
N SER A 152 2.01 5.92 -12.07
CA SER A 152 2.89 5.26 -11.10
C SER A 152 4.00 4.45 -11.74
N ILE A 153 3.80 3.96 -12.97
CA ILE A 153 4.70 3.02 -13.64
C ILE A 153 4.98 3.50 -15.05
N ARG A 154 6.22 3.37 -15.49
CA ARG A 154 6.61 3.66 -16.87
C ARG A 154 5.98 2.67 -17.84
N PRO A 155 5.64 3.09 -19.08
CA PRO A 155 4.97 2.23 -20.06
C PRO A 155 5.71 0.92 -20.34
N GLU A 156 7.04 0.96 -20.38
CA GLU A 156 7.88 -0.23 -20.62
C GLU A 156 7.72 -1.26 -19.48
N MET A 157 7.72 -0.80 -18.23
CA MET A 157 7.51 -1.67 -17.07
C MET A 157 6.09 -2.25 -17.04
N TYR A 158 5.10 -1.46 -17.48
CA TYR A 158 3.73 -1.96 -17.58
C TYR A 158 3.60 -3.05 -18.67
N ALA A 159 4.30 -2.88 -19.79
CA ALA A 159 4.36 -3.91 -20.82
C ALA A 159 4.99 -5.22 -20.31
N GLU A 160 6.03 -5.16 -19.47
CA GLU A 160 6.62 -6.33 -18.82
C GLU A 160 5.63 -7.02 -17.89
N VAL A 161 4.84 -6.25 -17.11
CA VAL A 161 3.79 -6.79 -16.24
C VAL A 161 2.73 -7.53 -17.07
N ILE A 162 2.28 -6.96 -18.18
CA ILE A 162 1.32 -7.59 -19.09
C ILE A 162 1.90 -8.87 -19.70
N ALA A 163 3.14 -8.82 -20.13
CA ALA A 163 3.79 -10.01 -20.72
C ALA A 163 3.91 -11.17 -19.71
N ALA A 164 4.15 -10.86 -18.44
CA ALA A 164 4.31 -11.88 -17.39
C ALA A 164 2.98 -12.39 -16.81
N ASN A 165 1.96 -11.54 -16.70
CA ASN A 165 0.73 -11.83 -15.93
C ASN A 165 -0.57 -11.76 -16.77
N GLY A 166 -0.48 -11.43 -18.05
CA GLY A 166 -1.62 -11.18 -18.92
C GLY A 166 -2.16 -9.73 -18.78
N GLU A 167 -3.08 -9.39 -19.67
CA GLU A 167 -3.81 -8.11 -19.59
C GLU A 167 -4.69 -8.06 -18.35
N PHE A 168 -5.07 -6.83 -17.95
CA PHE A 168 -6.04 -6.63 -16.88
C PHE A 168 -7.31 -7.48 -17.12
N PRO A 169 -7.81 -8.17 -16.09
CA PRO A 169 -7.41 -8.14 -14.69
C PRO A 169 -6.28 -9.10 -14.28
N GLY A 170 -5.73 -9.88 -15.21
CA GLY A 170 -4.74 -10.90 -14.94
C GLY A 170 -5.36 -12.21 -14.43
N ALA A 171 -4.51 -13.10 -13.90
CA ALA A 171 -4.91 -14.45 -13.49
C ALA A 171 -5.40 -14.54 -12.04
N TYR A 172 -5.11 -13.55 -11.19
CA TYR A 172 -5.36 -13.62 -9.75
C TYR A 172 -6.30 -12.52 -9.27
N MET A 173 -7.09 -12.84 -8.24
CA MET A 173 -8.10 -11.92 -7.65
C MET A 173 -9.11 -11.37 -8.65
N THR A 174 -9.34 -12.13 -9.71
CA THR A 174 -10.22 -11.74 -10.83
C THR A 174 -11.63 -12.23 -10.58
N THR A 175 -12.59 -11.32 -10.70
CA THR A 175 -14.01 -11.63 -10.65
C THR A 175 -14.50 -12.17 -11.98
N SER A 176 -15.63 -12.89 -11.99
CA SER A 176 -16.24 -13.43 -13.20
C SER A 176 -16.64 -12.36 -14.24
N ASP A 177 -16.83 -11.12 -13.78
CA ASP A 177 -17.15 -9.97 -14.62
C ASP A 177 -15.93 -9.13 -15.03
N GLY A 178 -14.70 -9.65 -14.79
CA GLY A 178 -13.47 -9.04 -15.28
C GLY A 178 -12.96 -7.86 -14.47
N ARG A 179 -13.31 -7.75 -13.18
CA ARG A 179 -12.76 -6.76 -12.24
C ARG A 179 -11.77 -7.40 -11.27
N LEU A 180 -10.95 -6.58 -10.62
CA LEU A 180 -10.13 -7.04 -9.49
C LEU A 180 -10.91 -6.91 -8.18
N GLY A 181 -10.89 -7.95 -7.37
CA GLY A 181 -11.42 -7.94 -6.01
C GLY A 181 -10.29 -7.77 -4.99
N VAL A 182 -10.31 -6.69 -4.22
CA VAL A 182 -9.27 -6.40 -3.23
C VAL A 182 -9.84 -6.48 -1.82
N ALA A 183 -9.19 -7.28 -0.96
CA ALA A 183 -9.55 -7.38 0.44
C ALA A 183 -9.16 -6.11 1.20
N ARG A 184 -10.10 -5.54 1.96
CA ARG A 184 -9.86 -4.41 2.84
C ARG A 184 -10.89 -4.34 3.96
N LEU A 185 -10.50 -3.71 5.07
CA LEU A 185 -11.42 -3.25 6.10
C LEU A 185 -11.36 -1.74 6.19
N GLN A 186 -12.49 -1.07 6.04
CA GLN A 186 -12.55 0.38 6.08
C GLN A 186 -13.32 0.88 7.29
N PHE A 187 -12.68 1.78 8.04
CA PHE A 187 -13.22 2.47 9.18
C PHE A 187 -13.16 3.99 8.93
N GLY A 188 -14.18 4.54 8.29
CA GLY A 188 -14.16 5.95 7.90
C GLY A 188 -13.00 6.29 6.96
N ASN A 189 -12.07 7.13 7.42
CA ASN A 189 -10.87 7.53 6.67
C ASN A 189 -9.65 6.62 6.93
N VAL A 190 -9.81 5.56 7.71
CA VAL A 190 -8.75 4.59 8.00
C VAL A 190 -9.09 3.27 7.31
N VAL A 191 -8.12 2.71 6.59
CA VAL A 191 -8.26 1.42 5.92
C VAL A 191 -7.19 0.45 6.41
N LEU A 192 -7.58 -0.77 6.71
CA LEU A 192 -6.69 -1.89 6.98
C LEU A 192 -6.58 -2.75 5.72
N LEU A 193 -5.37 -3.04 5.30
CA LEU A 193 -5.06 -3.80 4.09
C LEU A 193 -4.14 -4.97 4.44
N PRO A 194 -4.48 -6.20 4.04
CA PRO A 194 -3.52 -7.28 4.12
C PRO A 194 -2.38 -7.04 3.13
N GLN A 195 -1.16 -7.36 3.53
CA GLN A 195 -0.05 -7.40 2.60
C GLN A 195 -0.24 -8.63 1.70
N ASN A 196 -0.35 -8.41 0.41
CA ASN A 196 -0.42 -9.49 -0.56
C ASN A 196 0.89 -10.27 -0.57
N ALA A 197 0.80 -11.58 -0.81
CA ALA A 197 1.97 -12.39 -1.05
C ALA A 197 2.75 -11.86 -2.26
N ALA A 198 4.06 -11.75 -2.14
CA ALA A 198 4.93 -11.41 -3.26
C ALA A 198 5.29 -12.69 -4.02
N GLY A 199 5.27 -12.62 -5.34
CA GLY A 199 5.61 -13.73 -6.22
C GLY A 199 4.40 -14.53 -6.71
N SER A 200 4.65 -15.38 -7.67
CA SER A 200 3.69 -16.30 -8.28
C SER A 200 4.24 -17.74 -8.22
N GLY A 201 3.35 -18.70 -7.95
CA GLY A 201 3.72 -20.11 -7.89
C GLY A 201 4.60 -20.46 -6.68
N ASP A 202 5.52 -21.42 -6.89
CA ASP A 202 6.34 -22.02 -5.82
C ASP A 202 7.35 -21.07 -5.15
N ASN A 203 7.49 -19.85 -5.65
CA ASN A 203 8.41 -18.82 -5.15
C ASN A 203 7.71 -17.71 -4.34
N ALA A 204 6.48 -17.92 -3.94
CA ALA A 204 5.71 -16.94 -3.16
C ALA A 204 5.94 -17.08 -1.65
#